data_82f1331ddecee72bbec8b20116b083f4
#
_entry.id   82f1331ddecee72bbec8b20116b083f4
#
_cell.length_a   1.000
_cell.length_b   1.000
_cell.length_c   1.000
_cell.angle_alpha   90.00
_cell.angle_beta   90.00
_cell.angle_gamma   90.00
#
_symmetry.space_group_name_H-M   'P 1'
#
loop_
_entity.id
_entity.type
_entity.pdbx_description
1 polymer ?
#
loop_
_entity_poly.entity_id
_entity_poly.type
_entity_poly.pdbx_seq_one_letter_code
_entity_poly.pdbx_strand_id
1 'polypeptide(L)'
;NIAHYTEGRHVPAADRLATTPIALTEEPLPKVPAWTESPTFSAGLAAAGPIGLWLHPEDLAVERGELAGLNLAAINAPWPERMAASAGWSPKVADWTRAALGDGAQRASSHFGAEVSTAETSDLAASIVEWARKQQLQAVVAFRPFVGPWLTEALAIESALAKVGIPIHWR
;
A
#
# COMPACT_ATOMS: atom_id res chain seq x y z
N ASN A 1 19.69 3.71 -31.53
CA ASN A 1 19.52 2.28 -31.35
C ASN A 1 18.07 1.79 -31.24
N ILE A 2 17.10 2.69 -31.44
CA ILE A 2 15.67 2.37 -31.41
C ILE A 2 15.33 1.34 -32.47
N ALA A 3 15.88 1.48 -33.69
CA ALA A 3 15.65 0.53 -34.79
C ALA A 3 16.07 -0.92 -34.46
N HIS A 4 17.12 -1.09 -33.65
CA HIS A 4 17.57 -2.41 -33.20
C HIS A 4 16.56 -3.08 -32.26
N TYR A 5 16.03 -2.33 -31.30
CA TYR A 5 15.08 -2.85 -30.31
C TYR A 5 13.64 -2.93 -30.82
N THR A 6 13.29 -2.22 -31.89
CA THR A 6 11.97 -2.25 -32.50
C THR A 6 11.90 -3.12 -33.75
N GLU A 7 12.94 -3.93 -34.03
CA GLU A 7 13.04 -4.80 -35.22
C GLU A 7 12.80 -4.03 -36.52
N GLY A 8 13.30 -2.79 -36.61
CA GLY A 8 13.14 -1.93 -37.77
C GLY A 8 11.77 -1.26 -37.90
N ARG A 9 10.88 -1.43 -36.94
CA ARG A 9 9.63 -0.68 -36.93
C ARG A 9 9.94 0.79 -36.63
N HIS A 10 9.76 1.64 -37.59
CA HIS A 10 9.98 3.07 -37.43
C HIS A 10 8.94 3.68 -36.49
N VAL A 11 9.42 4.31 -35.40
CA VAL A 11 8.56 5.09 -34.51
C VAL A 11 8.71 6.56 -34.88
N PRO A 12 7.68 7.21 -35.48
CA PRO A 12 7.81 8.59 -35.97
C PRO A 12 8.27 9.60 -34.90
N ALA A 13 8.04 9.31 -33.62
CA ALA A 13 8.51 10.12 -32.52
C ALA A 13 10.03 10.01 -32.27
N ALA A 14 10.69 8.99 -32.79
CA ALA A 14 12.15 8.80 -32.62
C ALA A 14 12.96 9.92 -33.26
N ASP A 15 12.47 10.50 -34.36
CA ASP A 15 13.11 11.61 -35.08
C ASP A 15 13.04 12.93 -34.30
N ARG A 16 12.24 12.98 -33.23
CA ARG A 16 12.10 14.15 -32.34
C ARG A 16 12.88 14.01 -31.03
N LEU A 17 13.61 12.92 -30.85
CA LEU A 17 14.46 12.75 -29.67
C LEU A 17 15.61 13.74 -29.75
N ALA A 18 15.93 14.35 -28.63
CA ALA A 18 17.07 15.27 -28.53
C ALA A 18 18.35 14.56 -28.97
N THR A 19 19.02 15.10 -29.97
CA THR A 19 20.31 14.57 -30.48
C THR A 19 21.48 15.01 -29.57
N THR A 20 21.28 16.06 -28.79
CA THR A 20 22.25 16.56 -27.83
C THR A 20 21.73 16.35 -26.44
N PRO A 21 22.38 15.54 -25.58
CA PRO A 21 21.94 15.37 -24.21
C PRO A 21 22.03 16.70 -23.47
N ILE A 22 20.99 17.03 -22.72
CA ILE A 22 21.02 18.14 -21.79
C ILE A 22 21.99 17.74 -20.68
N ALA A 23 23.03 18.55 -20.44
CA ALA A 23 23.90 18.37 -19.30
C ALA A 23 23.03 18.52 -18.04
N LEU A 24 22.86 17.43 -17.29
CA LEU A 24 22.25 17.52 -15.98
C LEU A 24 23.24 18.26 -15.08
N THR A 25 22.81 19.38 -14.51
CA THR A 25 23.52 19.97 -13.38
C THR A 25 23.52 18.95 -12.26
N GLU A 26 24.70 18.53 -11.83
CA GLU A 26 24.86 17.67 -10.65
C GLU A 26 24.48 18.48 -9.40
N GLU A 27 23.18 18.61 -9.15
CA GLU A 27 22.76 18.96 -7.81
C GLU A 27 22.99 17.73 -6.92
N PRO A 28 23.65 17.89 -5.77
CA PRO A 28 23.83 16.78 -4.84
C PRO A 28 22.46 16.24 -4.47
N LEU A 29 22.22 14.96 -4.72
CA LEU A 29 21.00 14.32 -4.25
C LEU A 29 20.85 14.56 -2.75
N PRO A 30 19.65 14.89 -2.27
CA PRO A 30 19.41 15.02 -0.83
C PRO A 30 19.85 13.73 -0.16
N LYS A 31 20.60 13.85 0.93
CA LYS A 31 21.01 12.68 1.72
C LYS A 31 19.74 11.96 2.18
N VAL A 32 19.50 10.79 1.62
CA VAL A 32 18.46 9.90 2.11
C VAL A 32 18.84 9.53 3.55
N PRO A 33 17.94 9.70 4.53
CA PRO A 33 18.19 9.22 5.88
C PRO A 33 18.61 7.76 5.83
N ALA A 34 19.61 7.39 6.64
CA ALA A 34 20.01 6.00 6.75
C ALA A 34 18.78 5.17 7.11
N TRP A 35 18.58 4.05 6.39
CA TRP A 35 17.56 3.09 6.72
C TRP A 35 17.78 2.61 8.16
N THR A 36 16.89 2.92 9.06
CA THR A 36 16.85 2.33 10.39
C THR A 36 15.97 1.09 10.31
N GLU A 37 16.52 -0.06 10.61
CA GLU A 37 15.74 -1.28 10.77
C GLU A 37 14.63 -1.01 11.79
N SER A 38 13.39 -1.29 11.43
CA SER A 38 12.28 -1.23 12.38
C SER A 38 12.56 -2.22 13.50
N PRO A 39 12.32 -1.83 14.77
CA PRO A 39 12.49 -2.75 15.88
C PRO A 39 11.67 -4.01 15.67
N THR A 40 12.23 -5.14 16.08
CA THR A 40 11.65 -6.48 15.91
C THR A 40 10.15 -6.51 16.23
N PHE A 41 9.37 -6.75 15.20
CA PHE A 41 7.91 -6.68 15.15
C PHE A 41 7.20 -7.59 16.18
N SER A 42 7.79 -8.72 16.50
CA SER A 42 7.12 -9.79 17.24
C SER A 42 6.90 -9.50 18.74
N ALA A 43 7.74 -8.73 19.39
CA ALA A 43 7.69 -8.59 20.84
C ALA A 43 6.56 -7.66 21.36
N GLY A 44 6.16 -6.66 20.57
CA GLY A 44 5.12 -5.70 20.95
C GLY A 44 3.69 -6.15 20.59
N LEU A 45 3.54 -6.90 19.52
CA LEU A 45 2.23 -7.33 19.01
C LEU A 45 1.63 -8.50 19.76
N ALA A 46 2.42 -9.44 20.21
CA ALA A 46 1.92 -10.61 20.93
C ALA A 46 1.23 -10.27 22.27
N ALA A 47 1.50 -9.08 22.80
CA ALA A 47 0.89 -8.56 24.03
C ALA A 47 -0.30 -7.61 23.77
N ALA A 48 -0.53 -7.24 22.53
CA ALA A 48 -1.57 -6.30 22.15
C ALA A 48 -2.87 -7.01 21.94
N GLY A 49 -3.85 -7.17 22.58
CA GLY A 49 -5.20 -7.73 22.33
C GLY A 49 -5.58 -7.96 20.85
N PRO A 50 -6.81 -7.72 20.42
CA PRO A 50 -7.23 -7.97 19.05
C PRO A 50 -6.46 -7.10 18.04
N ILE A 51 -5.84 -7.76 17.04
CA ILE A 51 -5.05 -7.11 15.98
C ILE A 51 -5.83 -7.20 14.66
N GLY A 52 -5.88 -6.08 13.92
CA GLY A 52 -6.45 -6.06 12.58
C GLY A 52 -5.40 -5.87 11.50
N LEU A 53 -5.63 -6.42 10.33
CA LEU A 53 -4.81 -6.20 9.14
C LEU A 53 -5.46 -5.19 8.20
N TRP A 54 -4.76 -4.12 7.88
CA TRP A 54 -5.10 -3.30 6.72
C TRP A 54 -4.35 -3.81 5.50
N LEU A 55 -5.09 -4.27 4.50
CA LEU A 55 -4.58 -4.77 3.23
C LEU A 55 -4.75 -3.70 2.15
N HIS A 56 -3.69 -3.44 1.38
CA HIS A 56 -3.67 -2.51 0.25
C HIS A 56 -2.99 -3.14 -0.98
N PRO A 57 -3.20 -2.58 -2.20
CA PRO A 57 -2.76 -3.23 -3.45
C PRO A 57 -1.25 -3.38 -3.66
N GLU A 58 -0.41 -2.69 -2.89
CA GLU A 58 1.04 -2.81 -3.06
C GLU A 58 1.62 -4.07 -2.39
N ASP A 59 0.86 -4.73 -1.51
CA ASP A 59 1.27 -6.00 -0.91
C ASP A 59 0.05 -6.91 -0.67
N LEU A 60 -0.19 -7.81 -1.59
CA LEU A 60 -1.36 -8.70 -1.62
C LEU A 60 -1.07 -10.15 -1.20
N ALA A 61 0.18 -10.46 -0.83
CA ALA A 61 0.60 -11.81 -0.47
C ALA A 61 0.94 -11.94 1.02
N VAL A 62 0.18 -11.28 1.86
CA VAL A 62 0.39 -11.18 3.32
C VAL A 62 0.44 -12.54 4.01
N GLU A 63 -0.22 -13.55 3.45
CA GLU A 63 -0.24 -14.93 3.92
C GLU A 63 1.08 -15.69 3.69
N ARG A 64 2.01 -15.12 2.93
CA ARG A 64 3.32 -15.71 2.61
C ARG A 64 4.50 -15.00 3.26
N GLY A 65 4.25 -13.85 3.90
CA GLY A 65 5.28 -12.99 4.45
C GLY A 65 5.42 -13.12 5.97
N GLU A 66 6.02 -12.12 6.57
CA GLU A 66 6.28 -12.05 8.02
C GLU A 66 5.00 -11.99 8.86
N LEU A 67 3.87 -11.61 8.25
CA LEU A 67 2.58 -11.55 8.90
C LEU A 67 1.87 -12.90 8.98
N ALA A 68 2.30 -13.91 8.21
CA ALA A 68 1.63 -15.20 8.04
C ALA A 68 1.36 -15.96 9.35
N GLY A 69 2.16 -15.74 10.38
CA GLY A 69 2.02 -16.37 11.70
C GLY A 69 1.17 -15.60 12.71
N LEU A 70 0.59 -14.45 12.33
CA LEU A 70 -0.22 -13.65 13.25
C LEU A 70 -1.61 -14.23 13.45
N ASN A 71 -2.14 -14.05 14.66
CA ASN A 71 -3.55 -14.26 14.95
C ASN A 71 -4.30 -12.95 14.75
N LEU A 72 -5.00 -12.82 13.62
CA LEU A 72 -5.73 -11.61 13.25
C LEU A 72 -7.20 -11.71 13.66
N ALA A 73 -7.72 -10.66 14.27
CA ALA A 73 -9.13 -10.57 14.64
C ALA A 73 -10.01 -10.16 13.45
N ALA A 74 -9.49 -9.31 12.56
CA ALA A 74 -10.22 -8.82 11.40
C ALA A 74 -9.27 -8.32 10.30
N ILE A 75 -9.75 -8.30 9.07
CA ILE A 75 -9.04 -7.79 7.89
C ILE A 75 -9.88 -6.69 7.26
N ASN A 76 -9.24 -5.60 6.84
CA ASN A 76 -9.90 -4.54 6.08
C ASN A 76 -9.13 -4.25 4.80
N ALA A 77 -9.83 -4.31 3.67
CA ALA A 77 -9.29 -4.07 2.33
C ALA A 77 -10.14 -3.04 1.58
N PRO A 78 -10.18 -1.78 2.05
CA PRO A 78 -11.04 -0.76 1.47
C PRO A 78 -10.47 -0.24 0.14
N TRP A 79 -11.38 0.13 -0.77
CA TRP A 79 -11.03 0.76 -2.04
C TRP A 79 -11.17 2.29 -1.95
N PRO A 80 -10.08 3.08 -2.11
CA PRO A 80 -10.14 4.53 -2.05
C PRO A 80 -10.48 5.12 -3.43
N GLU A 81 -11.76 5.41 -3.66
CA GLU A 81 -12.27 5.94 -4.94
C GLU A 81 -11.55 7.20 -5.40
N ARG A 82 -11.35 8.15 -4.49
CA ARG A 82 -10.71 9.44 -4.82
C ARG A 82 -9.26 9.29 -5.22
N MET A 83 -8.54 8.37 -4.62
CA MET A 83 -7.13 8.16 -4.92
C MET A 83 -6.93 7.66 -6.34
N ALA A 84 -7.71 6.69 -6.79
CA ALA A 84 -7.64 6.17 -8.15
C ALA A 84 -7.91 7.29 -9.18
N ALA A 85 -8.89 8.14 -8.92
CA ALA A 85 -9.22 9.29 -9.77
C ALA A 85 -8.10 10.34 -9.77
N SER A 86 -7.58 10.72 -8.60
CA SER A 86 -6.52 11.74 -8.47
C SER A 86 -5.18 11.28 -9.01
N ALA A 87 -4.89 9.99 -8.95
CA ALA A 87 -3.68 9.39 -9.53
C ALA A 87 -3.74 9.25 -11.06
N GLY A 88 -4.86 9.62 -11.70
CA GLY A 88 -5.03 9.52 -13.15
C GLY A 88 -5.06 8.08 -13.67
N TRP A 89 -5.48 7.13 -12.86
CA TRP A 89 -5.58 5.73 -13.30
C TRP A 89 -6.69 5.58 -14.35
N SER A 90 -6.39 4.84 -15.40
CA SER A 90 -7.43 4.47 -16.34
C SER A 90 -8.45 3.53 -15.66
N PRO A 91 -9.72 3.50 -16.11
CA PRO A 91 -10.71 2.57 -15.57
C PRO A 91 -10.21 1.12 -15.55
N LYS A 92 -9.53 0.69 -16.60
CA LYS A 92 -8.96 -0.67 -16.70
C LYS A 92 -7.95 -0.96 -15.59
N VAL A 93 -7.09 0.00 -15.26
CA VAL A 93 -6.10 -0.15 -14.17
C VAL A 93 -6.81 -0.18 -12.82
N ALA A 94 -7.77 0.71 -12.61
CA ALA A 94 -8.54 0.75 -11.37
C ALA A 94 -9.32 -0.55 -11.14
N ASP A 95 -10.01 -1.05 -12.17
CA ASP A 95 -10.79 -2.29 -12.10
C ASP A 95 -9.90 -3.51 -11.84
N TRP A 96 -8.76 -3.60 -12.53
CA TRP A 96 -7.80 -4.67 -12.30
C TRP A 96 -7.23 -4.64 -10.87
N THR A 97 -6.83 -3.47 -10.39
CA THR A 97 -6.27 -3.32 -9.04
C THR A 97 -7.31 -3.63 -7.97
N ARG A 98 -8.56 -3.20 -8.17
CA ARG A 98 -9.68 -3.54 -7.27
C ARG A 98 -9.93 -5.04 -7.22
N ALA A 99 -9.93 -5.71 -8.38
CA ALA A 99 -10.10 -7.16 -8.45
C ALA A 99 -8.94 -7.89 -7.75
N ALA A 100 -7.70 -7.44 -7.95
CA ALA A 100 -6.53 -8.01 -7.30
C ALA A 100 -6.58 -7.82 -5.76
N LEU A 101 -7.04 -6.65 -5.29
CA LEU A 101 -7.25 -6.40 -3.86
C LEU A 101 -8.30 -7.36 -3.28
N GLY A 102 -9.41 -7.56 -3.99
CA GLY A 102 -10.45 -8.51 -3.58
C GLY A 102 -9.95 -9.96 -3.49
N ASP A 103 -9.16 -10.40 -4.48
CA ASP A 103 -8.52 -11.72 -4.47
C ASP A 103 -7.52 -11.86 -3.31
N GLY A 104 -6.66 -10.88 -3.08
CA GLY A 104 -5.75 -10.85 -1.93
C GLY A 104 -6.48 -10.89 -0.60
N ALA A 105 -7.56 -10.15 -0.47
CA ALA A 105 -8.40 -10.13 0.72
C ALA A 105 -9.04 -11.51 1.02
N GLN A 106 -9.51 -12.19 -0.01
CA GLN A 106 -10.09 -13.54 0.12
C GLN A 106 -9.04 -14.58 0.53
N ARG A 107 -7.83 -14.53 -0.05
CA ARG A 107 -6.73 -15.39 0.36
C ARG A 107 -6.31 -15.15 1.81
N ALA A 108 -6.17 -13.87 2.19
CA ALA A 108 -5.86 -13.50 3.56
C ALA A 108 -6.93 -14.00 4.54
N SER A 109 -8.22 -13.81 4.22
CA SER A 109 -9.33 -14.33 5.04
C SER A 109 -9.24 -15.84 5.22
N SER A 110 -8.99 -16.57 4.14
CA SER A 110 -8.88 -18.05 4.18
C SER A 110 -7.70 -18.53 5.01
N HIS A 111 -6.56 -17.80 4.94
CA HIS A 111 -5.36 -18.16 5.67
C HIS A 111 -5.45 -17.85 7.17
N PHE A 112 -5.91 -16.66 7.52
CA PHE A 112 -5.98 -16.20 8.91
C PHE A 112 -7.26 -16.60 9.64
N GLY A 113 -8.27 -17.10 8.93
CA GLY A 113 -9.59 -17.38 9.51
C GLY A 113 -10.33 -16.15 10.00
N ALA A 114 -9.96 -14.96 9.50
CA ALA A 114 -10.49 -13.68 9.94
C ALA A 114 -11.48 -13.12 8.92
N GLU A 115 -12.52 -12.43 9.44
CA GLU A 115 -13.52 -11.76 8.58
C GLU A 115 -12.88 -10.61 7.81
N VAL A 116 -13.22 -10.50 6.52
CA VAL A 116 -12.79 -9.40 5.64
C VAL A 116 -13.90 -8.38 5.48
N SER A 117 -13.56 -7.12 5.70
CA SER A 117 -14.36 -5.97 5.30
C SER A 117 -13.77 -5.37 4.02
N THR A 118 -14.61 -5.25 2.98
CA THR A 118 -14.28 -4.55 1.74
C THR A 118 -15.34 -3.47 1.53
N ALA A 119 -14.92 -2.24 1.41
CA ALA A 119 -15.84 -1.13 1.15
C ALA A 119 -15.18 -0.12 0.22
N GLU A 120 -15.98 0.54 -0.59
CA GLU A 120 -15.53 1.73 -1.30
C GLU A 120 -15.62 2.93 -0.36
N THR A 121 -14.59 3.77 -0.35
CA THR A 121 -14.55 4.93 0.54
C THR A 121 -13.94 6.14 -0.15
N SER A 122 -14.48 7.30 0.17
CA SER A 122 -13.90 8.58 -0.23
C SER A 122 -12.88 9.13 0.78
N ASP A 123 -12.84 8.56 2.00
CA ASP A 123 -11.90 8.91 3.07
C ASP A 123 -11.35 7.63 3.71
N LEU A 124 -10.18 7.23 3.25
CA LEU A 124 -9.56 5.98 3.66
C LEU A 124 -9.18 5.99 5.14
N ALA A 125 -8.64 7.11 5.63
CA ALA A 125 -8.21 7.22 7.02
C ALA A 125 -9.39 7.13 7.99
N ALA A 126 -10.49 7.82 7.69
CA ALA A 126 -11.71 7.75 8.48
C ALA A 126 -12.30 6.33 8.48
N SER A 127 -12.34 5.68 7.32
CA SER A 127 -12.84 4.30 7.17
C SER A 127 -12.02 3.29 7.99
N ILE A 128 -10.70 3.39 7.98
CA ILE A 128 -9.83 2.52 8.78
C ILE A 128 -10.04 2.74 10.29
N VAL A 129 -10.16 3.99 10.73
CA VAL A 129 -10.43 4.30 12.14
C VAL A 129 -11.80 3.75 12.59
N GLU A 130 -12.83 3.94 11.78
CA GLU A 130 -14.17 3.42 12.08
C GLU A 130 -14.18 1.90 12.19
N TRP A 131 -13.56 1.23 11.20
CA TRP A 131 -13.40 -0.23 11.23
C TRP A 131 -12.64 -0.70 12.47
N ALA A 132 -11.50 -0.08 12.79
CA ALA A 132 -10.70 -0.47 13.94
C ALA A 132 -11.47 -0.35 15.26
N ARG A 133 -12.27 0.72 15.42
CA ARG A 133 -13.15 0.91 16.58
C ARG A 133 -14.27 -0.11 16.62
N LYS A 134 -14.95 -0.36 15.49
CA LYS A 134 -16.05 -1.34 15.39
C LYS A 134 -15.59 -2.74 15.77
N GLN A 135 -14.38 -3.11 15.34
CA GLN A 135 -13.75 -4.39 15.66
C GLN A 135 -13.03 -4.43 17.02
N GLN A 136 -13.09 -3.32 17.77
CA GLN A 136 -12.43 -3.19 19.09
C GLN A 136 -10.93 -3.53 19.06
N LEU A 137 -10.25 -3.16 17.98
CA LEU A 137 -8.85 -3.48 17.78
C LEU A 137 -7.95 -2.70 18.74
N GLN A 138 -6.93 -3.37 19.24
CA GLN A 138 -5.86 -2.77 20.05
C GLN A 138 -4.67 -2.33 19.20
N ALA A 139 -4.52 -2.87 18.00
CA ALA A 139 -3.50 -2.48 17.05
C ALA A 139 -3.95 -2.79 15.61
N VAL A 140 -3.36 -2.09 14.66
CA VAL A 140 -3.45 -2.40 13.22
C VAL A 140 -2.07 -2.78 12.73
N VAL A 141 -1.99 -3.75 11.81
CA VAL A 141 -0.77 -4.09 11.09
C VAL A 141 -0.96 -3.87 9.61
N ALA A 142 0.09 -3.46 8.91
CA ALA A 142 0.11 -3.36 7.46
C ALA A 142 1.54 -3.40 6.94
N PHE A 143 1.72 -3.78 5.68
CA PHE A 143 2.95 -3.46 4.97
C PHE A 143 3.02 -1.97 4.67
N ARG A 144 4.21 -1.39 4.76
CA ARG A 144 4.36 0.05 4.52
C ARG A 144 4.50 0.32 3.03
N PRO A 145 3.62 1.12 2.42
CA PRO A 145 3.83 1.58 1.05
C PRO A 145 5.13 2.37 0.92
N PHE A 146 5.87 2.14 -0.17
CA PHE A 146 7.20 2.77 -0.32
C PHE A 146 7.13 4.17 -0.90
N VAL A 147 6.29 4.40 -1.90
CA VAL A 147 6.20 5.67 -2.63
C VAL A 147 4.78 5.90 -3.17
N GLY A 148 4.53 7.13 -3.61
CA GLY A 148 3.30 7.46 -4.35
C GLY A 148 2.05 7.66 -3.48
N PRO A 149 0.86 7.56 -4.09
CA PRO A 149 -0.39 7.89 -3.42
C PRO A 149 -0.66 7.06 -2.16
N TRP A 150 -0.30 5.77 -2.18
CA TRP A 150 -0.49 4.89 -1.03
C TRP A 150 0.34 5.28 0.18
N LEU A 151 1.55 5.83 -0.01
CA LEU A 151 2.34 6.36 1.11
C LEU A 151 1.67 7.58 1.75
N THR A 152 1.06 8.46 0.94
CA THR A 152 0.30 9.61 1.45
C THR A 152 -0.88 9.15 2.30
N GLU A 153 -1.64 8.17 1.83
CA GLU A 153 -2.74 7.58 2.59
C GLU A 153 -2.24 6.88 3.87
N ALA A 154 -1.13 6.16 3.81
CA ALA A 154 -0.55 5.49 4.97
C ALA A 154 -0.20 6.48 6.09
N LEU A 155 0.40 7.62 5.76
CA LEU A 155 0.71 8.68 6.72
C LEU A 155 -0.56 9.30 7.33
N ALA A 156 -1.60 9.49 6.53
CA ALA A 156 -2.90 9.99 7.01
C ALA A 156 -3.57 8.99 7.97
N ILE A 157 -3.54 7.71 7.63
CA ILE A 157 -4.07 6.62 8.46
C ILE A 157 -3.32 6.54 9.79
N GLU A 158 -1.98 6.54 9.75
CA GLU A 158 -1.15 6.52 10.96
C GLU A 158 -1.50 7.67 11.90
N SER A 159 -1.58 8.89 11.36
CA SER A 159 -1.99 10.07 12.14
C SER A 159 -3.41 9.95 12.70
N ALA A 160 -4.35 9.40 11.93
CA ALA A 160 -5.75 9.26 12.36
C ALA A 160 -5.92 8.18 13.45
N LEU A 161 -5.25 7.05 13.31
CA LEU A 161 -5.24 5.98 14.31
C LEU A 161 -4.57 6.42 15.62
N ALA A 162 -3.45 7.16 15.53
CA ALA A 162 -2.78 7.69 16.71
C ALA A 162 -3.67 8.62 17.54
N LYS A 163 -4.51 9.45 16.92
CA LYS A 163 -5.48 10.32 17.61
C LYS A 163 -6.51 9.57 18.43
N VAL A 164 -6.75 8.31 18.10
CA VAL A 164 -7.71 7.44 18.82
C VAL A 164 -7.03 6.39 19.69
N GLY A 165 -5.70 6.47 19.83
CA GLY A 165 -4.91 5.59 20.70
C GLY A 165 -4.71 4.17 20.14
N ILE A 166 -4.90 3.96 18.84
CA ILE A 166 -4.68 2.66 18.20
C ILE A 166 -3.37 2.75 17.42
N PRO A 167 -2.30 2.03 17.82
CA PRO A 167 -1.06 2.02 17.05
C PRO A 167 -1.21 1.26 15.74
N ILE A 168 -0.49 1.72 14.70
CA ILE A 168 -0.25 0.95 13.49
C ILE A 168 1.19 0.46 13.46
N HIS A 169 1.37 -0.81 13.16
CA HIS A 169 2.66 -1.46 13.05
C HIS A 169 2.96 -1.76 11.59
N TRP A 170 4.00 -1.11 11.09
CA TRP A 170 4.42 -1.24 9.69
C TRP A 170 5.41 -2.39 9.49
N ARG A 171 5.30 -2.99 8.33
CA ARG A 171 6.23 -3.98 7.79
C ARG A 171 6.76 -3.56 6.43
#